data_afcd12205f3e12c97255aef600ac9600
#
_entry.id   afcd12205f3e12c97255aef600ac9600
#
_cell.length_a   1.000
_cell.length_b   1.000
_cell.length_c   1.000
_cell.angle_alpha   90.00
_cell.angle_beta   90.00
_cell.angle_gamma   90.00
#
_symmetry.space_group_name_H-M   'P 1'
#
loop_
_entity.id
_entity.type
_entity.pdbx_description
1 polymer ?
#
loop_
_entity_poly.entity_id
_entity_poly.type
_entity_poly.pdbx_seq_one_letter_code
_entity_poly.pdbx_strand_id
1 'polypeptide(L)'
;MALQWSKLHIQCMKKSLRIQFGERVKELRIATGLSQEAFADRCGFARSYMSRIERGGSNASLDAIEVLANALSVEPWQLLAPGPSEPPRVSWRVFYL
;
A
#
# COMPACT_ATOMS: atom_id res chain seq x y z
N MET A 1 4.82 24.37 -15.91
CA MET A 1 5.40 23.39 -15.01
C MET A 1 4.58 23.19 -13.78
N ALA A 2 4.35 24.25 -13.03
CA ALA A 2 3.57 24.11 -11.81
C ALA A 2 2.15 23.62 -12.05
N LEU A 3 1.54 24.10 -13.13
CA LEU A 3 0.18 23.68 -13.44
C LEU A 3 0.10 22.21 -13.79
N GLN A 4 1.10 21.75 -14.51
CA GLN A 4 1.12 20.35 -14.89
C GLN A 4 1.31 19.45 -13.69
N TRP A 5 2.18 19.88 -12.80
CA TRP A 5 2.42 19.14 -11.58
C TRP A 5 1.16 19.08 -10.73
N SER A 6 0.44 20.18 -10.65
CA SER A 6 -0.81 20.22 -9.90
C SER A 6 -1.84 19.27 -10.46
N LYS A 7 -1.92 19.18 -11.79
CA LYS A 7 -2.85 18.26 -12.42
C LYS A 7 -2.54 16.82 -12.04
N LEU A 8 -1.28 16.45 -12.11
CA LEU A 8 -0.88 15.10 -11.77
C LEU A 8 -1.16 14.81 -10.31
N HIS A 9 -0.89 15.78 -9.47
CA HIS A 9 -1.15 15.62 -8.05
C HIS A 9 -2.63 15.42 -7.77
N ILE A 10 -3.47 16.20 -8.42
CA ILE A 10 -4.92 16.08 -8.26
C ILE A 10 -5.39 14.72 -8.74
N GLN A 11 -4.86 14.24 -9.85
CA GLN A 11 -5.23 12.93 -10.34
C GLN A 11 -4.85 11.82 -9.37
N CYS A 12 -3.69 11.94 -8.76
CA CYS A 12 -3.26 10.95 -7.77
C CYS A 12 -4.18 10.95 -6.56
N MET A 13 -4.80 12.07 -6.27
CA MET A 13 -5.66 12.19 -5.10
C MET A 13 -7.11 11.86 -5.39
N LYS A 14 -7.43 11.44 -6.60
CA LYS A 14 -8.79 11.04 -6.90
C LYS A 14 -9.25 9.87 -6.06
N LYS A 15 -8.35 8.94 -5.78
CA LYS A 15 -8.65 7.83 -4.89
C LYS A 15 -8.23 8.21 -3.49
N SER A 16 -9.04 7.84 -2.53
CA SER A 16 -8.65 8.08 -1.15
C SER A 16 -7.43 7.21 -0.82
N LEU A 17 -6.68 7.64 0.16
CA LEU A 17 -5.51 6.89 0.59
C LEU A 17 -5.89 5.48 1.05
N ARG A 18 -7.06 5.35 1.68
CA ARG A 18 -7.52 4.03 2.12
C ARG A 18 -7.70 3.08 0.95
N ILE A 19 -8.22 3.58 -0.15
CA ILE A 19 -8.43 2.76 -1.34
C ILE A 19 -7.08 2.38 -1.95
N GLN A 20 -6.18 3.35 -2.08
CA GLN A 20 -4.86 3.07 -2.63
C GLN A 20 -4.10 2.07 -1.78
N PHE A 21 -4.16 2.23 -0.48
CA PHE A 21 -3.52 1.34 0.45
C PHE A 21 -4.08 -0.08 0.32
N GLY A 22 -5.40 -0.18 0.26
CA GLY A 22 -6.05 -1.49 0.14
C GLY A 22 -5.69 -2.19 -1.14
N GLU A 23 -5.66 -1.46 -2.24
CA GLU A 23 -5.28 -2.02 -3.52
C GLU A 23 -3.84 -2.52 -3.50
N ARG A 24 -2.97 -1.76 -2.88
CA ARG A 24 -1.58 -2.14 -2.80
C ARG A 24 -1.38 -3.38 -1.94
N VAL A 25 -2.07 -3.45 -0.80
CA VAL A 25 -2.02 -4.62 0.06
C VAL A 25 -2.49 -5.86 -0.72
N LYS A 26 -3.60 -5.71 -1.43
CA LYS A 26 -4.14 -6.83 -2.20
C LYS A 26 -3.17 -7.27 -3.28
N GLU A 27 -2.58 -6.33 -3.97
CA GLU A 27 -1.63 -6.60 -5.04
C GLU A 27 -0.45 -7.41 -4.51
N LEU A 28 0.11 -6.95 -3.40
CA LEU A 28 1.27 -7.61 -2.82
C LEU A 28 0.89 -8.98 -2.25
N ARG A 29 -0.29 -9.08 -1.67
CA ARG A 29 -0.77 -10.39 -1.17
C ARG A 29 -0.90 -11.39 -2.31
N ILE A 30 -1.52 -10.98 -3.40
CA ILE A 30 -1.69 -11.86 -4.55
C ILE A 30 -0.34 -12.30 -5.08
N ALA A 31 0.63 -11.41 -5.08
CA ALA A 31 1.97 -11.75 -5.53
C ALA A 31 2.62 -12.81 -4.65
N THR A 32 2.24 -12.90 -3.39
CA THR A 32 2.78 -13.95 -2.51
C THR A 32 2.07 -15.28 -2.69
N GLY A 33 0.96 -15.31 -3.40
CA GLY A 33 0.19 -16.52 -3.60
C GLY A 33 -0.75 -16.88 -2.47
N LEU A 34 -0.86 -16.03 -1.45
CA LEU A 34 -1.72 -16.31 -0.31
C LEU A 34 -3.15 -15.85 -0.56
N SER A 35 -4.10 -16.65 -0.07
CA SER A 35 -5.49 -16.23 -0.08
C SER A 35 -5.68 -15.14 0.96
N GLN A 36 -6.81 -14.46 0.88
CA GLN A 36 -7.14 -13.43 1.85
C GLN A 36 -7.22 -14.01 3.26
N GLU A 37 -7.80 -15.20 3.37
CA GLU A 37 -7.93 -15.86 4.67
C GLU A 37 -6.57 -16.26 5.23
N ALA A 38 -5.73 -16.86 4.41
CA ALA A 38 -4.41 -17.30 4.86
C ALA A 38 -3.56 -16.10 5.27
N PHE A 39 -3.65 -15.02 4.52
CA PHE A 39 -2.88 -13.84 4.84
C PHE A 39 -3.39 -13.19 6.12
N ALA A 40 -4.71 -13.14 6.30
CA ALA A 40 -5.28 -12.61 7.53
C ALA A 40 -4.81 -13.41 8.74
N ASP A 41 -4.79 -14.72 8.61
CA ASP A 41 -4.28 -15.58 9.69
C ASP A 41 -2.84 -15.27 10.01
N ARG A 42 -2.02 -15.06 8.98
CA ARG A 42 -0.62 -14.74 9.18
C ARG A 42 -0.44 -13.42 9.91
N CYS A 43 -1.31 -12.47 9.65
CA CYS A 43 -1.26 -11.17 10.30
C CYS A 43 -1.90 -11.16 11.67
N GLY A 44 -2.66 -12.19 12.01
CA GLY A 44 -3.44 -12.18 13.23
C GLY A 44 -4.69 -11.33 13.12
N PHE A 45 -5.19 -11.12 11.91
CA PHE A 45 -6.39 -10.33 11.68
C PHE A 45 -7.57 -11.23 11.36
N ALA A 46 -8.77 -10.75 11.67
CA ALA A 46 -9.97 -11.41 11.20
C ALA A 46 -10.07 -11.26 9.69
N ARG A 47 -10.58 -12.28 9.02
CA ARG A 47 -10.73 -12.22 7.57
C ARG A 47 -11.60 -11.04 7.15
N SER A 48 -12.64 -10.75 7.91
CA SER A 48 -13.53 -9.64 7.59
C SER A 48 -12.79 -8.30 7.64
N TYR A 49 -11.87 -8.16 8.57
CA TYR A 49 -11.06 -6.95 8.68
C TYR A 49 -10.13 -6.83 7.46
N MET A 50 -9.48 -7.93 7.11
CA MET A 50 -8.61 -7.93 5.93
C MET A 50 -9.40 -7.58 4.69
N SER A 51 -10.59 -8.13 4.55
CA SER A 51 -11.44 -7.84 3.41
C SER A 51 -11.76 -6.34 3.33
N ARG A 52 -12.09 -5.73 4.47
CA ARG A 52 -12.39 -4.30 4.48
C ARG A 52 -11.17 -3.46 4.14
N ILE A 53 -10.01 -3.88 4.62
CA ILE A 53 -8.77 -3.17 4.29
C ILE A 53 -8.56 -3.17 2.77
N GLU A 54 -8.68 -4.33 2.16
CA GLU A 54 -8.41 -4.45 0.73
C GLU A 54 -9.42 -3.72 -0.13
N ARG A 55 -10.63 -3.51 0.38
CA ARG A 55 -11.64 -2.75 -0.34
C ARG A 55 -11.56 -1.26 -0.08
N GLY A 56 -10.67 -0.85 0.81
CA GLY A 56 -10.55 0.55 1.13
C GLY A 56 -11.60 1.04 2.10
N GLY A 57 -12.27 0.13 2.78
CA GLY A 57 -13.34 0.47 3.70
C GLY A 57 -12.94 0.61 5.15
N SER A 58 -11.66 0.45 5.44
CA SER A 58 -11.20 0.49 6.82
C SER A 58 -10.07 1.50 6.96
N ASN A 59 -10.05 2.16 8.11
CA ASN A 59 -9.00 3.09 8.45
C ASN A 59 -7.94 2.31 9.24
N ALA A 60 -6.92 1.84 8.54
CA ALA A 60 -5.90 1.02 9.18
C ALA A 60 -5.04 1.87 10.10
N SER A 61 -4.80 1.36 11.29
CA SER A 61 -3.92 2.03 12.23
C SER A 61 -2.47 1.87 11.77
N LEU A 62 -1.59 2.67 12.36
CA LEU A 62 -0.16 2.52 12.08
C LEU A 62 0.33 1.13 12.48
N ASP A 63 -0.20 0.60 13.59
CA ASP A 63 0.16 -0.74 14.00
C ASP A 63 -0.25 -1.77 12.97
N ALA A 64 -1.45 -1.62 12.42
CA ALA A 64 -1.92 -2.54 11.39
C ALA A 64 -1.04 -2.44 10.13
N ILE A 65 -0.65 -1.24 9.77
CA ILE A 65 0.22 -1.03 8.62
C ILE A 65 1.55 -1.74 8.86
N GLU A 66 2.08 -1.63 10.05
CA GLU A 66 3.35 -2.27 10.39
C GLU A 66 3.23 -3.80 10.30
N VAL A 67 2.15 -4.35 10.80
CA VAL A 67 1.93 -5.79 10.75
C VAL A 67 1.83 -6.26 9.29
N LEU A 68 1.08 -5.53 8.48
CA LEU A 68 0.93 -5.89 7.07
C LEU A 68 2.26 -5.81 6.34
N ALA A 69 3.04 -4.78 6.59
CA ALA A 69 4.33 -4.61 5.95
C ALA A 69 5.27 -5.75 6.32
N ASN A 70 5.29 -6.13 7.59
CA ASN A 70 6.14 -7.23 8.04
C ASN A 70 5.71 -8.54 7.39
N ALA A 71 4.41 -8.78 7.31
CA ALA A 71 3.91 -10.01 6.72
C ALA A 71 4.21 -10.09 5.23
N LEU A 72 4.28 -8.95 4.57
CA LEU A 72 4.58 -8.88 3.14
C LEU A 72 6.07 -8.71 2.86
N SER A 73 6.88 -8.55 3.90
CA SER A 73 8.33 -8.34 3.78
C SER A 73 8.64 -7.08 2.97
N VAL A 74 7.89 -6.03 3.21
CA VAL A 74 8.12 -4.74 2.57
C VAL A 74 8.21 -3.67 3.64
N GLU A 75 8.70 -2.51 3.24
CA GLU A 75 8.71 -1.36 4.12
C GLU A 75 7.31 -0.75 4.19
N PRO A 76 6.93 -0.20 5.34
CA PRO A 76 5.59 0.37 5.47
C PRO A 76 5.26 1.44 4.43
N TRP A 77 6.24 2.24 4.04
CA TRP A 77 5.98 3.27 3.04
C TRP A 77 5.62 2.67 1.69
N GLN A 78 6.06 1.45 1.42
CA GLN A 78 5.73 0.80 0.15
C GLN A 78 4.25 0.45 0.06
N LEU A 79 3.59 0.32 1.19
CA LEU A 79 2.15 0.08 1.19
C LEU A 79 1.37 1.35 0.89
N LEU A 80 1.98 2.49 1.10
CA LEU A 80 1.34 3.77 0.86
C LEU A 80 1.72 4.36 -0.49
N ALA A 81 2.64 3.73 -1.19
CA ALA A 81 3.08 4.22 -2.48
C ALA A 81 2.01 3.94 -3.53
N PRO A 82 1.88 4.80 -4.51
CA PRO A 82 0.90 4.58 -5.56
C PRO A 82 1.34 3.46 -6.47
N GLY A 83 0.43 2.53 -6.66
CA GLY A 83 0.47 1.54 -7.69
C GLY A 83 1.75 0.83 -7.95
N PRO A 84 1.83 0.18 -9.07
CA PRO A 84 3.00 -0.60 -9.43
C PRO A 84 4.13 0.23 -9.99
N SER A 85 3.94 1.52 -10.11
CA SER A 85 4.99 2.36 -10.63
C SER A 85 6.14 2.31 -9.66
N GLU A 86 7.29 2.07 -10.21
CA GLU A 86 8.46 2.01 -9.40
C GLU A 86 8.82 3.36 -8.86
N PRO A 87 9.34 3.39 -7.65
CA PRO A 87 9.88 4.65 -7.16
C PRO A 87 11.02 5.07 -8.03
N PRO A 88 11.24 6.34 -8.17
CA PRO A 88 12.37 6.83 -8.97
C PRO A 88 13.64 6.27 -8.38
N ARG A 89 14.31 5.47 -9.16
CA ARG A 89 15.45 4.79 -8.66
C ARG A 89 16.61 5.66 -8.38
N VAL A 90 16.61 6.73 -9.03
CA VAL A 90 17.80 7.51 -9.07
C VAL A 90 18.00 8.35 -7.86
N SER A 91 16.93 8.87 -7.36
CA SER A 91 17.07 9.98 -6.47
C SER A 91 17.76 9.66 -5.16
N TRP A 92 17.41 8.56 -4.58
CA TRP A 92 17.89 8.29 -3.24
C TRP A 92 19.37 8.01 -3.19
N ARG A 93 19.83 7.17 -4.09
CA ARG A 93 21.22 6.77 -4.06
C ARG A 93 22.15 7.88 -4.45
N VAL A 94 21.69 8.68 -5.38
CA VAL A 94 22.52 9.80 -5.82
C VAL A 94 22.71 10.80 -4.69
N PHE A 95 21.67 11.04 -3.94
CA PHE A 95 21.75 12.04 -2.90
C PHE A 95 22.57 11.59 -1.69
N TYR A 96 22.67 10.31 -1.50
CA TYR A 96 23.41 9.81 -0.37
C TYR A 96 24.83 9.43 -0.68
N LEU A 97 25.20 9.56 -1.91
CA LEU A 97 26.57 9.36 -2.30
C LEU A 97 27.33 10.68 -2.29
#